data_a2987fdd32ae702946ff4a22b99a87f7
#
_entry.id   a2987fdd32ae702946ff4a22b99a87f7
#
_cell.length_a   1.000
_cell.length_b   1.000
_cell.length_c   1.000
_cell.angle_alpha   90.00
_cell.angle_beta   90.00
_cell.angle_gamma   90.00
#
_symmetry.space_group_name_H-M   'P 1'
#
loop_
_entity.id
_entity.type
_entity.pdbx_description
1 polymer ?
#
loop_
_entity_poly.entity_id
_entity_poly.type
_entity_poly.pdbx_seq_one_letter_code
_entity_poly.pdbx_strand_id
1 'polypeptide(L)'
;MRQRPPAVPILAAALCACALAACASGTEEVAAAKGLRSTLFLSPAGQPFRAEPGKPYPVAEWFAEADANHDGKLTRDEFRADFSRFFQTLDGDHNGYLDGVEVQHYEQQVAPEVLPSVAQIQGGYPGERSAGGTRQLAEPTRARGGGVFDGAPAYSLLNVSEPVASADDNFDGRVTLEEFLRAADRRFAQLDKDNAGYLTLDALPQTPQQIAVEGRKRR
;
A
#
# COMPACT_ATOMS: atom_id res chain seq x y z
N MET A 1 8.75 54.65 -63.45
CA MET A 1 9.79 53.67 -63.14
C MET A 1 9.62 53.20 -61.69
N ARG A 2 9.01 52.01 -61.50
CA ARG A 2 8.86 51.40 -60.17
C ARG A 2 9.69 50.12 -60.21
N GLN A 3 10.77 50.12 -59.44
CA GLN A 3 11.60 48.93 -59.28
C GLN A 3 10.95 47.99 -58.25
N ARG A 4 10.83 46.71 -58.66
CA ARG A 4 10.42 45.60 -57.75
C ARG A 4 11.67 45.10 -57.02
N PRO A 5 11.56 44.77 -55.74
CA PRO A 5 12.61 44.09 -54.98
C PRO A 5 12.63 42.58 -55.34
N PRO A 6 13.78 41.90 -55.21
CA PRO A 6 13.93 40.47 -55.55
C PRO A 6 13.33 39.57 -54.49
N ALA A 7 12.74 38.46 -54.97
CA ALA A 7 12.22 37.39 -54.12
C ALA A 7 13.38 36.59 -53.49
N VAL A 8 13.29 36.39 -52.19
CA VAL A 8 14.16 35.47 -51.41
C VAL A 8 13.50 34.12 -51.33
N PRO A 9 14.16 32.99 -51.67
CA PRO A 9 13.59 31.68 -51.53
C PRO A 9 13.60 31.26 -50.05
N ILE A 10 12.43 30.88 -49.53
CA ILE A 10 12.28 30.23 -48.23
C ILE A 10 12.71 28.77 -48.41
N LEU A 11 13.88 28.44 -47.90
CA LEU A 11 14.36 27.05 -47.81
C LEU A 11 13.67 26.41 -46.59
N ALA A 12 12.87 25.38 -46.87
CA ALA A 12 12.24 24.55 -45.85
C ALA A 12 13.30 23.79 -45.06
N ALA A 13 13.40 24.03 -43.80
CA ALA A 13 14.10 23.17 -42.85
C ALA A 13 13.05 22.39 -42.05
N ALA A 14 12.62 21.29 -42.65
CA ALA A 14 11.95 20.21 -41.92
C ALA A 14 13.03 19.23 -41.50
N LEU A 15 13.41 19.21 -40.21
CA LEU A 15 14.15 18.09 -39.64
C LEU A 15 14.08 18.08 -38.10
N CYS A 16 13.67 16.90 -37.56
CA CYS A 16 13.94 16.33 -36.24
C CYS A 16 13.19 16.92 -35.05
N ALA A 17 11.97 16.46 -34.90
CA ALA A 17 11.35 16.29 -33.59
C ALA A 17 10.97 14.80 -33.42
N CYS A 18 11.96 13.93 -33.30
CA CYS A 18 11.79 12.50 -32.93
C CYS A 18 13.00 12.04 -32.16
N ALA A 19 13.14 12.42 -30.89
CA ALA A 19 14.07 11.74 -29.96
C ALA A 19 13.91 12.25 -28.51
N LEU A 20 12.76 12.05 -27.88
CA LEU A 20 12.64 12.19 -26.42
C LEU A 20 11.55 11.27 -25.81
N ALA A 21 11.28 10.13 -26.41
CA ALA A 21 10.31 9.16 -25.86
C ALA A 21 10.94 7.81 -25.48
N ALA A 22 12.24 7.75 -25.20
CA ALA A 22 12.94 6.48 -24.97
C ALA A 22 13.61 6.33 -23.59
N CYS A 23 13.30 7.16 -22.60
CA CYS A 23 13.99 7.06 -21.30
C CYS A 23 13.11 6.57 -20.14
N ALA A 24 11.82 6.30 -20.34
CA ALA A 24 10.97 5.81 -19.24
C ALA A 24 10.85 4.27 -19.17
N SER A 25 11.15 3.56 -20.27
CA SER A 25 11.03 2.09 -20.32
C SER A 25 12.27 1.32 -19.79
N GLY A 26 13.40 1.98 -19.66
CA GLY A 26 14.66 1.31 -19.29
C GLY A 26 14.77 0.92 -17.82
N THR A 27 14.08 1.59 -16.91
CA THR A 27 14.18 1.31 -15.48
C THR A 27 13.28 0.16 -15.05
N GLU A 28 12.10 0.01 -15.64
CA GLU A 28 11.22 -1.13 -15.37
C GLU A 28 11.80 -2.44 -15.92
N GLU A 29 12.38 -2.39 -17.12
CA GLU A 29 12.96 -3.58 -17.75
C GLU A 29 14.22 -4.07 -17.02
N VAL A 30 15.07 -3.16 -16.52
CA VAL A 30 16.25 -3.51 -15.71
C VAL A 30 15.83 -4.02 -14.33
N ALA A 31 14.75 -3.49 -13.76
CA ALA A 31 14.22 -3.95 -12.48
C ALA A 31 13.59 -5.34 -12.58
N ALA A 32 12.83 -5.59 -13.65
CA ALA A 32 12.26 -6.91 -13.95
C ALA A 32 13.36 -7.96 -14.20
N ALA A 33 14.43 -7.60 -14.91
CA ALA A 33 15.58 -8.48 -15.13
C ALA A 33 16.34 -8.84 -13.84
N LYS A 34 16.27 -7.97 -12.80
CA LYS A 34 16.84 -8.24 -11.47
C LYS A 34 15.88 -8.93 -10.51
N GLY A 35 14.66 -9.28 -10.94
CA GLY A 35 13.63 -9.84 -10.09
C GLY A 35 13.15 -8.89 -8.97
N LEU A 36 13.39 -7.60 -9.13
CA LEU A 36 12.90 -6.57 -8.23
C LEU A 36 11.42 -6.31 -8.51
N ARG A 37 10.61 -6.32 -7.47
CA ARG A 37 9.16 -6.02 -7.56
C ARG A 37 8.88 -4.68 -6.88
N SER A 38 7.81 -4.02 -7.29
CA SER A 38 7.25 -2.90 -6.53
C SER A 38 6.96 -3.34 -5.10
N THR A 39 7.12 -2.45 -4.16
CA THR A 39 6.82 -2.72 -2.76
C THR A 39 5.60 -1.91 -2.33
N LEU A 40 4.81 -2.49 -1.45
CA LEU A 40 3.62 -1.88 -0.87
C LEU A 40 3.80 -1.80 0.65
N PHE A 41 3.39 -0.69 1.22
CA PHE A 41 3.16 -0.51 2.64
C PHE A 41 1.75 0.00 2.84
N LEU A 42 1.00 -0.61 3.74
CA LEU A 42 -0.28 -0.11 4.22
C LEU A 42 -0.05 0.57 5.56
N SER A 43 -0.37 1.86 5.63
CA SER A 43 -0.29 2.61 6.88
C SER A 43 -1.23 2.01 7.94
N PRO A 44 -1.07 2.35 9.21
CA PRO A 44 -2.04 1.94 10.22
C PRO A 44 -3.47 2.38 9.94
N ALA A 45 -3.69 3.47 9.20
CA ALA A 45 -5.01 3.91 8.74
C ALA A 45 -5.56 3.07 7.57
N GLY A 46 -4.70 2.32 6.86
CA GLY A 46 -5.04 1.57 5.64
C GLY A 46 -4.65 2.28 4.34
N GLN A 47 -4.02 3.45 4.41
CA GLN A 47 -3.56 4.16 3.23
C GLN A 47 -2.41 3.41 2.56
N PRO A 48 -2.49 3.14 1.24
CA PRO A 48 -1.44 2.43 0.53
C PRO A 48 -0.31 3.39 0.09
N PHE A 49 0.92 3.00 0.38
CA PHE A 49 2.15 3.63 -0.10
C PHE A 49 2.89 2.65 -1.01
N ARG A 50 3.09 3.00 -2.26
CA ARG A 50 3.69 2.13 -3.28
C ARG A 50 5.02 2.68 -3.76
N ALA A 51 6.08 1.89 -3.63
CA ALA A 51 7.39 2.26 -4.16
C ALA A 51 7.75 1.43 -5.38
N GLU A 52 8.39 2.09 -6.36
CA GLU A 52 8.92 1.45 -7.56
C GLU A 52 9.99 0.41 -7.23
N PRO A 53 10.23 -0.54 -8.15
CA PRO A 53 11.28 -1.53 -7.98
C PRO A 53 12.65 -0.92 -7.70
N GLY A 54 13.28 -1.34 -6.61
CA GLY A 54 14.63 -0.87 -6.22
C GLY A 54 14.66 0.36 -5.33
N LYS A 55 13.52 1.02 -5.12
CA LYS A 55 13.40 2.11 -4.13
C LYS A 55 13.40 1.57 -2.70
N PRO A 56 13.64 2.40 -1.68
CA PRO A 56 13.46 2.03 -0.28
C PRO A 56 12.04 1.58 0.01
N TYR A 57 11.87 0.80 1.08
CA TYR A 57 10.52 0.40 1.52
C TYR A 57 9.73 1.62 2.02
N PRO A 58 8.46 1.80 1.61
CA PRO A 58 7.79 3.10 1.70
C PRO A 58 7.26 3.46 3.11
N VAL A 59 7.58 2.71 4.15
CA VAL A 59 7.23 3.06 5.54
C VAL A 59 7.80 4.42 5.97
N ALA A 60 8.98 4.79 5.47
CA ALA A 60 9.58 6.08 5.78
C ALA A 60 8.85 7.25 5.11
N GLU A 61 8.27 7.03 3.93
CA GLU A 61 7.44 8.01 3.23
C GLU A 61 6.17 8.32 4.05
N TRP A 62 5.45 7.26 4.46
CA TRP A 62 4.31 7.43 5.35
C TRP A 62 4.67 8.16 6.64
N PHE A 63 5.77 7.73 7.31
CA PHE A 63 6.18 8.33 8.57
C PHE A 63 6.45 9.83 8.42
N ALA A 64 7.12 10.24 7.33
CA ALA A 64 7.40 11.64 7.05
C ALA A 64 6.15 12.48 6.72
N GLU A 65 5.10 11.86 6.15
CA GLU A 65 3.82 12.53 5.92
C GLU A 65 2.98 12.65 7.21
N ALA A 66 3.07 11.67 8.09
CA ALA A 66 2.33 11.64 9.34
C ALA A 66 2.97 12.53 10.42
N ASP A 67 4.31 12.62 10.48
CA ASP A 67 5.10 13.51 11.34
C ASP A 67 5.03 14.95 10.80
N ALA A 68 3.97 15.66 11.17
CA ALA A 68 3.64 16.96 10.58
C ALA A 68 4.64 18.08 10.96
N ASN A 69 5.30 17.97 12.11
CA ASN A 69 6.28 18.94 12.58
C ASN A 69 7.73 18.56 12.21
N HIS A 70 7.93 17.34 11.64
CA HIS A 70 9.21 16.79 11.20
C HIS A 70 10.28 16.73 12.30
N ASP A 71 9.87 16.42 13.53
CA ASP A 71 10.79 16.28 14.65
C ASP A 71 11.31 14.83 14.83
N GLY A 72 10.89 13.91 13.96
CA GLY A 72 11.25 12.50 13.99
C GLY A 72 10.45 11.68 15.02
N LYS A 73 9.41 12.25 15.59
CA LYS A 73 8.51 11.61 16.56
C LYS A 73 7.08 11.74 16.08
N LEU A 74 6.42 10.64 15.87
CA LEU A 74 5.02 10.62 15.53
C LEU A 74 4.21 10.52 16.83
N THR A 75 3.66 11.64 17.26
CA THR A 75 2.82 11.75 18.46
C THR A 75 1.44 11.14 18.21
N ARG A 76 0.69 10.87 19.30
CA ARG A 76 -0.69 10.39 19.19
C ARG A 76 -1.58 11.36 18.41
N ASP A 77 -1.40 12.66 18.59
CA ASP A 77 -2.22 13.68 17.90
C ASP A 77 -1.93 13.71 16.40
N GLU A 78 -0.66 13.62 16.02
CA GLU A 78 -0.26 13.52 14.59
C GLU A 78 -0.75 12.21 13.96
N PHE A 79 -0.66 11.10 14.68
CA PHE A 79 -1.19 9.82 14.23
C PHE A 79 -2.72 9.88 14.02
N ARG A 80 -3.46 10.52 14.91
CA ARG A 80 -4.90 10.78 14.75
C ARG A 80 -5.18 11.72 13.58
N ALA A 81 -4.36 12.74 13.38
CA ALA A 81 -4.48 13.66 12.25
C ALA A 81 -4.26 12.93 10.91
N ASP A 82 -3.31 11.98 10.85
CA ASP A 82 -3.10 11.10 9.70
C ASP A 82 -4.34 10.27 9.37
N PHE A 83 -4.95 9.64 10.37
CA PHE A 83 -6.22 8.92 10.24
C PHE A 83 -7.34 9.83 9.76
N SER A 84 -7.49 11.02 10.35
CA SER A 84 -8.52 11.97 9.96
C SER A 84 -8.37 12.42 8.51
N ARG A 85 -7.13 12.67 8.06
CA ARG A 85 -6.84 13.05 6.67
C ARG A 85 -7.21 11.93 5.70
N PHE A 86 -6.86 10.68 6.03
CA PHE A 86 -7.20 9.54 5.17
C PHE A 86 -8.71 9.27 5.16
N PHE A 87 -9.39 9.38 6.31
CA PHE A 87 -10.84 9.30 6.37
C PHE A 87 -11.52 10.28 5.42
N GLN A 88 -11.10 11.56 5.43
CA GLN A 88 -11.64 12.58 4.53
C GLN A 88 -11.40 12.29 3.05
N THR A 89 -10.37 11.52 2.73
CA THR A 89 -10.10 11.08 1.35
C THR A 89 -11.07 9.97 0.93
N LEU A 90 -11.52 9.14 1.86
CA LEU A 90 -12.44 8.04 1.61
C LEU A 90 -13.92 8.49 1.64
N ASP A 91 -14.26 9.45 2.51
CA ASP A 91 -15.59 10.07 2.63
C ASP A 91 -15.84 11.00 1.43
N GLY A 92 -16.23 10.41 0.32
CA GLY A 92 -16.34 11.07 -0.99
C GLY A 92 -17.53 12.02 -1.10
N ASP A 93 -18.60 11.75 -0.38
CA ASP A 93 -19.81 12.60 -0.34
C ASP A 93 -19.81 13.57 0.86
N HIS A 94 -18.81 13.46 1.75
CA HIS A 94 -18.62 14.33 2.92
C HIS A 94 -19.78 14.27 3.92
N ASN A 95 -20.39 13.10 4.08
CA ASN A 95 -21.49 12.88 5.00
C ASN A 95 -21.04 12.56 6.45
N GLY A 96 -19.73 12.41 6.68
CA GLY A 96 -19.11 12.21 7.99
C GLY A 96 -19.03 10.76 8.44
N TYR A 97 -19.38 9.79 7.59
CA TYR A 97 -19.17 8.37 7.81
C TYR A 97 -18.83 7.68 6.48
N LEU A 98 -18.09 6.58 6.55
CA LEU A 98 -17.84 5.72 5.39
C LEU A 98 -18.94 4.66 5.34
N ASP A 99 -19.67 4.65 4.25
CA ASP A 99 -20.68 3.63 3.99
C ASP A 99 -20.12 2.41 3.23
N GLY A 100 -20.99 1.41 2.98
CA GLY A 100 -20.56 0.21 2.27
C GLY A 100 -20.06 0.45 0.84
N VAL A 101 -20.48 1.55 0.18
CA VAL A 101 -20.02 1.89 -1.17
C VAL A 101 -18.60 2.45 -1.12
N GLU A 102 -18.30 3.30 -0.15
CA GLU A 102 -16.99 3.90 0.06
C GLU A 102 -15.97 2.89 0.57
N VAL A 103 -16.38 2.00 1.49
CA VAL A 103 -15.57 0.86 1.92
C VAL A 103 -15.28 -0.06 0.73
N GLN A 104 -16.27 -0.39 -0.09
CA GLN A 104 -16.04 -1.18 -1.30
C GLN A 104 -15.12 -0.48 -2.31
N HIS A 105 -15.26 0.85 -2.46
CA HIS A 105 -14.34 1.63 -3.29
C HIS A 105 -12.90 1.54 -2.77
N TYR A 106 -12.72 1.68 -1.46
CA TYR A 106 -11.42 1.48 -0.83
C TYR A 106 -10.83 0.11 -1.14
N GLU A 107 -11.58 -0.96 -0.92
CA GLU A 107 -11.13 -2.34 -1.12
C GLU A 107 -10.87 -2.69 -2.59
N GLN A 108 -11.56 -2.08 -3.54
CA GLN A 108 -11.45 -2.44 -4.96
C GLN A 108 -10.56 -1.51 -5.77
N GLN A 109 -10.44 -0.23 -5.37
CA GLN A 109 -9.77 0.79 -6.17
C GLN A 109 -8.56 1.40 -5.45
N VAL A 110 -8.66 1.65 -4.16
CA VAL A 110 -7.59 2.32 -3.40
C VAL A 110 -6.53 1.33 -2.94
N ALA A 111 -6.94 0.28 -2.27
CA ALA A 111 -6.06 -0.73 -1.69
C ALA A 111 -6.57 -2.17 -1.93
N PRO A 112 -6.63 -2.64 -3.19
CA PRO A 112 -7.14 -3.98 -3.50
C PRO A 112 -6.35 -5.10 -2.84
N GLU A 113 -5.15 -4.82 -2.40
CA GLU A 113 -4.27 -5.75 -1.70
C GLU A 113 -4.72 -6.07 -0.27
N VAL A 114 -5.70 -5.33 0.28
CA VAL A 114 -6.29 -5.65 1.59
C VAL A 114 -7.11 -6.94 1.55
N LEU A 115 -7.68 -7.23 0.38
CA LEU A 115 -8.43 -8.46 0.19
C LEU A 115 -7.48 -9.65 0.01
N PRO A 116 -7.83 -10.84 0.57
CA PRO A 116 -7.08 -12.06 0.31
C PRO A 116 -7.06 -12.37 -1.18
N SER A 117 -5.92 -12.86 -1.68
CA SER A 117 -5.83 -13.25 -3.09
C SER A 117 -6.79 -14.40 -3.42
N VAL A 118 -7.46 -14.32 -4.57
CA VAL A 118 -8.42 -15.35 -5.04
C VAL A 118 -7.78 -16.75 -5.10
N ALA A 119 -6.47 -16.83 -5.26
CA ALA A 119 -5.72 -18.10 -5.23
C ALA A 119 -5.83 -18.85 -3.89
N GLN A 120 -6.01 -18.14 -2.78
CA GLN A 120 -6.22 -18.77 -1.46
C GLN A 120 -7.68 -19.16 -1.21
N ILE A 121 -8.63 -18.42 -1.79
CA ILE A 121 -10.05 -18.78 -1.69
C ILE A 121 -10.35 -20.08 -2.45
N GLN A 122 -9.59 -20.39 -3.52
CA GLN A 122 -9.72 -21.63 -4.30
C GLN A 122 -8.96 -22.83 -3.71
N GLY A 123 -8.06 -22.61 -2.77
CA GLY A 123 -7.40 -23.67 -2.00
C GLY A 123 -8.29 -24.22 -0.89
N GLY A 124 -9.46 -24.74 -1.27
CA GLY A 124 -10.54 -25.31 -0.48
C GLY A 124 -10.32 -25.48 1.02
N TYR A 125 -11.33 -25.19 1.80
CA TYR A 125 -11.39 -25.62 3.20
C TYR A 125 -10.96 -27.09 3.32
N PRO A 126 -10.11 -27.47 4.29
CA PRO A 126 -9.74 -28.89 4.47
C PRO A 126 -10.98 -29.68 4.94
N GLY A 127 -11.83 -30.06 4.03
CA GLY A 127 -13.08 -30.76 4.34
C GLY A 127 -13.93 -31.18 3.15
N GLU A 128 -13.78 -30.57 1.97
CA GLU A 128 -14.55 -30.99 0.81
C GLU A 128 -13.88 -32.17 0.09
N ARG A 129 -14.47 -33.34 0.34
CA ARG A 129 -14.08 -34.61 -0.28
C ARG A 129 -14.53 -34.60 -1.74
N SER A 130 -13.62 -34.39 -2.67
CA SER A 130 -13.83 -34.83 -4.04
C SER A 130 -13.80 -36.37 -4.05
N ALA A 131 -14.93 -36.96 -4.32
CA ALA A 131 -15.05 -38.40 -4.49
C ALA A 131 -14.39 -38.84 -5.80
N GLY A 132 -13.24 -39.50 -5.74
CA GLY A 132 -12.63 -40.14 -6.89
C GLY A 132 -11.12 -39.89 -7.04
N GLY A 133 -10.29 -40.50 -6.20
CA GLY A 133 -8.84 -40.50 -6.38
C GLY A 133 -8.14 -41.23 -5.24
N THR A 134 -7.40 -42.24 -5.58
CA THR A 134 -6.62 -43.13 -4.69
C THR A 134 -5.78 -42.36 -3.67
N ARG A 135 -6.00 -42.67 -2.42
CA ARG A 135 -5.39 -42.14 -1.22
C ARG A 135 -3.89 -42.51 -1.16
N GLN A 136 -3.02 -41.62 -1.60
CA GLN A 136 -1.65 -41.63 -1.07
C GLN A 136 -1.66 -40.71 0.16
N LEU A 137 -1.39 -41.32 1.32
CA LEU A 137 -1.13 -40.64 2.58
C LEU A 137 0.16 -39.84 2.40
N ALA A 138 0.06 -38.60 1.93
CA ALA A 138 1.15 -37.65 2.05
C ALA A 138 1.28 -37.31 3.54
N GLU A 139 2.40 -37.70 4.14
CA GLU A 139 2.84 -37.18 5.43
C GLU A 139 2.64 -35.69 5.50
N PRO A 140 2.16 -35.13 6.64
CA PRO A 140 2.04 -33.71 6.78
C PRO A 140 3.45 -33.11 6.72
N THR A 141 3.83 -32.62 5.57
CA THR A 141 5.01 -31.79 5.41
C THR A 141 4.81 -30.61 6.35
N ARG A 142 5.51 -30.64 7.49
CA ARG A 142 5.64 -29.49 8.38
C ARG A 142 6.01 -28.31 7.50
N ALA A 143 5.04 -27.43 7.25
CA ALA A 143 5.29 -26.13 6.65
C ALA A 143 6.38 -25.47 7.48
N ARG A 144 7.58 -25.41 6.91
CA ARG A 144 8.70 -24.65 7.47
C ARG A 144 8.20 -23.22 7.62
N GLY A 145 8.07 -22.78 8.86
CA GLY A 145 7.55 -21.51 9.35
C GLY A 145 7.79 -20.29 8.46
N GLY A 146 6.84 -20.05 7.62
CA GLY A 146 6.59 -18.84 6.90
C GLY A 146 5.09 -18.81 6.72
N GLY A 147 4.36 -18.28 7.71
CA GLY A 147 2.95 -17.97 7.53
C GLY A 147 2.86 -17.13 6.29
N VAL A 148 2.14 -17.61 5.27
CA VAL A 148 1.81 -16.80 4.11
C VAL A 148 0.82 -15.77 4.64
N PHE A 149 1.35 -14.61 5.05
CA PHE A 149 0.50 -13.45 5.31
C PHE A 149 -0.08 -13.03 3.96
N ASP A 150 -1.38 -13.05 3.84
CA ASP A 150 -2.11 -12.58 2.67
C ASP A 150 -3.07 -11.47 3.09
N GLY A 151 -3.36 -10.56 2.15
CA GLY A 151 -4.15 -9.37 2.46
C GLY A 151 -3.36 -8.31 3.25
N ALA A 152 -4.07 -7.41 3.88
CA ALA A 152 -3.51 -6.26 4.60
C ALA A 152 -2.38 -6.59 5.59
N PRO A 153 -2.42 -7.70 6.36
CA PRO A 153 -1.35 -8.02 7.31
C PRO A 153 0.03 -8.23 6.68
N ALA A 154 0.09 -8.59 5.39
CA ALA A 154 1.37 -8.77 4.68
C ALA A 154 2.14 -7.45 4.55
N TYR A 155 1.44 -6.34 4.49
CA TYR A 155 1.92 -5.02 4.11
C TYR A 155 1.86 -4.00 5.25
N SER A 156 1.23 -4.36 6.39
CA SER A 156 0.97 -3.47 7.51
C SER A 156 1.88 -3.73 8.72
N LEU A 157 2.04 -2.73 9.59
CA LEU A 157 2.73 -2.85 10.88
C LEU A 157 1.94 -3.68 11.90
N LEU A 158 0.64 -3.81 11.68
CA LEU A 158 -0.30 -4.47 12.58
C LEU A 158 -1.01 -5.62 11.88
N ASN A 159 -1.40 -6.62 12.64
CA ASN A 159 -2.17 -7.75 12.12
C ASN A 159 -3.67 -7.40 12.06
N VAL A 160 -4.03 -6.50 11.17
CA VAL A 160 -5.41 -6.07 10.92
C VAL A 160 -5.80 -6.49 9.51
N SER A 161 -6.81 -7.35 9.38
CA SER A 161 -7.19 -7.95 8.10
C SER A 161 -7.77 -6.94 7.11
N GLU A 162 -8.55 -5.99 7.62
CA GLU A 162 -9.15 -4.92 6.85
C GLU A 162 -9.11 -3.64 7.70
N PRO A 163 -8.23 -2.68 7.37
CA PRO A 163 -8.00 -1.52 8.25
C PRO A 163 -9.16 -0.55 8.35
N VAL A 164 -9.99 -0.41 7.32
CA VAL A 164 -11.10 0.56 7.29
C VAL A 164 -12.35 -0.04 7.94
N ALA A 165 -12.88 -1.13 7.39
CA ALA A 165 -14.12 -1.73 7.92
C ALA A 165 -13.98 -2.25 9.35
N SER A 166 -12.77 -2.67 9.77
CA SER A 166 -12.53 -3.09 11.17
C SER A 166 -12.62 -1.95 12.20
N ALA A 167 -12.81 -0.72 11.76
CA ALA A 167 -13.05 0.40 12.64
C ALA A 167 -14.53 0.55 13.06
N ASP A 168 -15.45 -0.10 12.37
CA ASP A 168 -16.88 -0.19 12.75
C ASP A 168 -17.02 -0.94 14.09
N ASP A 169 -17.05 -0.19 15.18
CA ASP A 169 -17.09 -0.75 16.53
C ASP A 169 -18.48 -1.24 16.95
N ASN A 170 -19.53 -0.68 16.34
CA ASN A 170 -20.93 -0.94 16.69
C ASN A 170 -21.60 -1.93 15.72
N PHE A 171 -20.91 -2.30 14.62
CA PHE A 171 -21.39 -3.21 13.58
C PHE A 171 -22.67 -2.73 12.88
N ASP A 172 -22.84 -1.42 12.70
CA ASP A 172 -23.98 -0.85 11.99
C ASP A 172 -23.78 -0.76 10.47
N GLY A 173 -22.61 -1.16 9.97
CA GLY A 173 -22.23 -1.14 8.56
C GLY A 173 -21.75 0.23 8.08
N ARG A 174 -21.45 1.13 8.98
CA ARG A 174 -20.88 2.45 8.72
C ARG A 174 -19.67 2.67 9.60
N VAL A 175 -18.67 3.40 9.12
CA VAL A 175 -17.53 3.80 9.91
C VAL A 175 -17.58 5.31 10.08
N THR A 176 -17.93 5.78 11.25
CA THR A 176 -17.89 7.20 11.58
C THR A 176 -16.44 7.68 11.81
N LEU A 177 -16.18 8.97 11.64
CA LEU A 177 -14.87 9.54 11.96
C LEU A 177 -14.47 9.25 13.42
N GLU A 178 -15.44 9.27 14.35
CA GLU A 178 -15.16 8.96 15.76
C GLU A 178 -14.69 7.52 15.95
N GLU A 179 -15.32 6.55 15.30
CA GLU A 179 -14.90 5.14 15.33
C GLU A 179 -13.53 4.95 14.71
N PHE A 180 -13.29 5.61 13.57
CA PHE A 180 -11.99 5.57 12.90
C PHE A 180 -10.87 6.15 13.78
N LEU A 181 -11.13 7.24 14.50
CA LEU A 181 -10.20 7.81 15.48
C LEU A 181 -10.03 6.96 16.74
N ARG A 182 -11.07 6.25 17.19
CA ARG A 182 -10.91 5.24 18.26
C ARG A 182 -10.02 4.08 17.79
N ALA A 183 -10.17 3.66 16.52
CA ALA A 183 -9.26 2.68 15.94
C ALA A 183 -7.81 3.19 15.87
N ALA A 184 -7.61 4.49 15.57
CA ALA A 184 -6.30 5.12 15.64
C ALA A 184 -5.67 5.01 17.03
N ASP A 185 -6.43 5.35 18.06
CA ASP A 185 -5.94 5.27 19.46
C ASP A 185 -5.55 3.85 19.86
N ARG A 186 -6.34 2.84 19.47
CA ARG A 186 -6.02 1.43 19.73
C ARG A 186 -4.75 0.99 19.01
N ARG A 187 -4.59 1.39 17.74
CA ARG A 187 -3.44 1.04 16.91
C ARG A 187 -2.17 1.75 17.36
N PHE A 188 -2.29 3.01 17.76
CA PHE A 188 -1.18 3.75 18.38
C PHE A 188 -0.66 3.03 19.63
N ALA A 189 -1.56 2.66 20.54
CA ALA A 189 -1.19 1.96 21.78
C ALA A 189 -0.57 0.56 21.52
N GLN A 190 -0.90 -0.10 20.42
CA GLN A 190 -0.25 -1.35 20.01
C GLN A 190 1.18 -1.15 19.49
N LEU A 191 1.48 0.01 18.90
CA LEU A 191 2.79 0.36 18.38
C LEU A 191 3.69 0.98 19.45
N ASP A 192 3.13 1.80 20.36
CA ASP A 192 3.82 2.45 21.49
C ASP A 192 3.95 1.48 22.67
N LYS A 193 4.78 0.44 22.51
CA LYS A 193 4.92 -0.65 23.49
C LYS A 193 5.57 -0.23 24.79
N ASP A 194 6.41 0.78 24.77
CA ASP A 194 7.13 1.32 25.91
C ASP A 194 6.42 2.51 26.54
N ASN A 195 5.22 2.89 26.02
CA ASN A 195 4.40 4.00 26.49
C ASN A 195 5.17 5.33 26.49
N ALA A 196 6.00 5.54 25.48
CA ALA A 196 6.76 6.78 25.31
C ALA A 196 5.86 7.98 24.97
N GLY A 197 4.64 7.73 24.48
CA GLY A 197 3.70 8.74 24.00
C GLY A 197 3.98 9.21 22.56
N TYR A 198 4.97 8.63 21.90
CA TYR A 198 5.32 8.88 20.50
C TYR A 198 5.96 7.63 19.87
N LEU A 199 5.90 7.55 18.54
CA LEU A 199 6.58 6.53 17.76
C LEU A 199 7.79 7.15 17.05
N THR A 200 8.83 6.34 16.81
CA THR A 200 9.95 6.72 15.95
C THR A 200 10.08 5.70 14.83
N LEU A 201 10.57 6.11 13.67
CA LEU A 201 10.71 5.23 12.52
C LEU A 201 11.54 3.97 12.84
N ASP A 202 12.61 4.13 13.62
CA ASP A 202 13.51 3.02 13.98
C ASP A 202 12.90 2.03 14.98
N ALA A 203 11.93 2.46 15.80
CA ALA A 203 11.24 1.62 16.76
C ALA A 203 10.03 0.87 16.17
N LEU A 204 9.58 1.25 14.96
CA LEU A 204 8.47 0.56 14.31
C LEU A 204 8.83 -0.89 13.95
N PRO A 205 7.88 -1.83 14.08
CA PRO A 205 8.08 -3.19 13.61
C PRO A 205 8.21 -3.23 12.09
N GLN A 206 9.00 -4.18 11.58
CA GLN A 206 9.05 -4.43 10.14
C GLN A 206 7.82 -5.21 9.69
N THR A 207 7.27 -4.85 8.52
CA THR A 207 6.19 -5.64 7.91
C THR A 207 6.72 -6.96 7.35
N PRO A 208 5.89 -8.01 7.21
CA PRO A 208 6.31 -9.26 6.58
C PRO A 208 6.90 -9.07 5.18
N GLN A 209 6.33 -8.17 4.36
CA GLN A 209 6.86 -7.86 3.04
C GLN A 209 8.23 -7.17 3.14
N GLN A 210 8.40 -6.22 4.04
CA GLN A 210 9.68 -5.54 4.27
C GLN A 210 10.78 -6.55 4.61
N ILE A 211 10.53 -7.45 5.55
CA ILE A 211 11.47 -8.53 5.93
C ILE A 211 11.81 -9.38 4.71
N ALA A 212 10.82 -9.76 3.89
CA ALA A 212 11.03 -10.59 2.70
C ALA A 212 11.89 -9.88 1.63
N VAL A 213 11.74 -8.58 1.45
CA VAL A 213 12.47 -7.79 0.45
C VAL A 213 13.89 -7.45 0.94
N GLU A 214 14.04 -6.98 2.18
CA GLU A 214 15.33 -6.58 2.74
C GLU A 214 16.19 -7.76 3.14
N GLY A 215 15.58 -8.86 3.61
CA GLY A 215 16.27 -10.10 3.90
C GLY A 215 16.92 -10.76 2.67
N ARG A 216 16.38 -10.52 1.47
CA ARG A 216 16.98 -10.97 0.20
C ARG A 216 18.19 -10.15 -0.22
N LYS A 217 18.28 -8.87 0.20
CA LYS A 217 19.43 -7.99 -0.12
C LYS A 217 20.69 -8.33 0.69
N ARG A 218 20.54 -9.02 1.82
CA ARG A 218 21.65 -9.39 2.73
C ARG A 218 22.28 -10.76 2.44
N ARG A 219 21.76 -11.50 1.46
CA ARG A 219 22.31 -12.80 1.01
C ARG A 219 22.89 -12.67 -0.39
#